data_693cfac327f09c5d94839d5e2d46ed8e
#
_entry.id   693cfac327f09c5d94839d5e2d46ed8e
#
_cell.length_a   1.000
_cell.length_b   1.000
_cell.length_c   1.000
_cell.angle_alpha   90.00
_cell.angle_beta   90.00
_cell.angle_gamma   90.00
#
_symmetry.space_group_name_H-M   'P 1'
#
loop_
_entity.id
_entity.type
_entity.pdbx_description
1 polymer ?
#
loop_
_entity_poly.entity_id
_entity_poly.type
_entity_poly.pdbx_seq_one_letter_code
_entity_poly.pdbx_strand_id
1 'polypeptide(L)'
;PLNAVEGFIRQILGWREYVRGIYWLRGPRYLESNSLEATRDLPWFYWSAEADMACMKAALQQTKAEAYAHHIQRLMVTGNFALLAGIDPHQVHEWYLSVYADAYEWVEAPNTIGMSQFADGGLLASKPYAASGAYINRMSDYCGGCVYDVKAKQGATACPFNYLYWDFLTRNRAKLSNNPRIAPMYRTLDRMSDERRAEITRDAATFLETL
;
A
#
# COMPACT_ATOMS: atom_id res chain seq x y z
N PRO A 1 20.95 -20.41 15.49
CA PRO A 1 21.56 -20.58 14.19
C PRO A 1 22.06 -19.24 13.63
N LEU A 2 23.17 -19.25 12.89
CA LEU A 2 23.82 -18.03 12.37
C LEU A 2 22.88 -17.19 11.48
N ASN A 3 22.08 -17.84 10.65
CA ASN A 3 21.08 -17.18 9.77
C ASN A 3 20.02 -16.41 10.56
N ALA A 4 19.61 -16.89 11.74
CA ALA A 4 18.65 -16.19 12.57
C ALA A 4 19.27 -14.93 13.20
N VAL A 5 20.52 -15.02 13.66
CA VAL A 5 21.29 -13.88 14.19
C VAL A 5 21.54 -12.86 13.10
N GLU A 6 21.94 -13.29 11.91
CA GLU A 6 22.12 -12.42 10.74
C GLU A 6 20.83 -11.69 10.39
N GLY A 7 19.71 -12.41 10.32
CA GLY A 7 18.40 -11.81 10.06
C GLY A 7 18.01 -10.74 11.08
N PHE A 8 18.25 -11.00 12.38
CA PHE A 8 17.99 -10.02 13.44
C PHE A 8 18.89 -8.78 13.31
N ILE A 9 20.18 -8.99 13.12
CA ILE A 9 21.14 -7.86 13.00
C ILE A 9 20.82 -7.00 11.77
N ARG A 10 20.43 -7.59 10.65
CA ARG A 10 19.99 -6.85 9.46
C ARG A 10 18.79 -5.95 9.71
N GLN A 11 17.87 -6.33 10.61
CA GLN A 11 16.74 -5.46 10.96
C GLN A 11 17.19 -4.26 11.79
N ILE A 12 18.21 -4.40 12.62
CA ILE A 12 18.72 -3.32 13.46
C ILE A 12 19.68 -2.42 12.68
N LEU A 13 20.83 -2.97 12.24
CA LEU A 13 21.89 -2.20 11.57
C LEU A 13 21.53 -1.88 10.11
N GLY A 14 20.96 -2.84 9.39
CA GLY A 14 20.63 -2.67 7.98
C GLY A 14 19.41 -1.80 7.76
N TRP A 15 18.30 -2.13 8.41
CA TRP A 15 17.04 -1.44 8.14
C TRP A 15 16.82 -0.21 9.05
N ARG A 16 16.83 -0.37 10.37
CA ARG A 16 16.53 0.75 11.28
C ARG A 16 17.54 1.89 11.17
N GLU A 17 18.82 1.61 11.08
CA GLU A 17 19.82 2.68 10.92
C GLU A 17 19.76 3.32 9.52
N TYR A 18 19.42 2.56 8.49
CA TYR A 18 19.17 3.12 7.16
C TYR A 18 17.98 4.07 7.16
N VAL A 19 16.85 3.64 7.70
CA VAL A 19 15.63 4.46 7.85
C VAL A 19 15.90 5.71 8.67
N ARG A 20 16.59 5.57 9.81
CA ARG A 20 17.00 6.69 10.66
C ARG A 20 17.92 7.68 9.91
N GLY A 21 18.84 7.15 9.13
CA GLY A 21 19.72 7.97 8.28
C GLY A 21 18.95 8.78 7.25
N ILE A 22 17.97 8.16 6.57
CA ILE A 22 17.09 8.87 5.61
C ILE A 22 16.30 9.98 6.30
N TYR A 23 15.68 9.68 7.45
CA TYR A 23 14.91 10.65 8.21
C TYR A 23 15.73 11.92 8.55
N TRP A 24 16.91 11.75 9.16
CA TRP A 24 17.75 12.88 9.56
C TRP A 24 18.43 13.59 8.39
N LEU A 25 18.81 12.85 7.35
CA LEU A 25 19.48 13.41 6.19
C LEU A 25 18.54 14.27 5.33
N ARG A 26 17.28 13.87 5.22
CA ARG A 26 16.29 14.53 4.37
C ARG A 26 15.49 15.59 5.12
N GLY A 27 15.47 15.52 6.46
CA GLY A 27 14.81 16.47 7.33
C GLY A 27 13.31 16.61 7.11
N PRO A 28 12.69 17.70 7.61
CA PRO A 28 11.24 17.83 7.62
C PRO A 28 10.60 17.82 6.23
N ARG A 29 11.30 18.26 5.19
CA ARG A 29 10.78 18.21 3.81
C ARG A 29 10.52 16.80 3.29
N TYR A 30 11.09 15.78 3.91
CA TYR A 30 10.81 14.41 3.53
C TYR A 30 9.34 14.03 3.75
N LEU A 31 8.72 14.58 4.80
CA LEU A 31 7.32 14.33 5.13
C LEU A 31 6.35 14.89 4.06
N GLU A 32 6.78 15.92 3.33
CA GLU A 32 6.00 16.55 2.26
C GLU A 32 6.13 15.81 0.91
N SER A 33 6.89 14.71 0.87
CA SER A 33 7.14 13.98 -0.37
C SER A 33 5.87 13.35 -0.92
N ASN A 34 5.57 13.60 -2.19
CA ASN A 34 4.43 13.03 -2.90
C ASN A 34 4.73 12.87 -4.40
N SER A 35 5.71 12.04 -4.73
CA SER A 35 6.16 11.86 -6.13
C SER A 35 5.09 11.26 -7.06
N LEU A 36 4.12 10.54 -6.51
CA LEU A 36 3.02 9.97 -7.27
C LEU A 36 1.84 10.94 -7.45
N GLU A 37 1.89 12.11 -6.80
CA GLU A 37 0.83 13.13 -6.85
C GLU A 37 -0.54 12.59 -6.40
N ALA A 38 -0.53 11.77 -5.35
CA ALA A 38 -1.73 11.21 -4.75
C ALA A 38 -2.41 12.27 -3.87
N THR A 39 -3.72 12.48 -4.04
CA THR A 39 -4.43 13.62 -3.42
C THR A 39 -5.79 13.27 -2.83
N ARG A 40 -6.16 11.98 -2.79
CA ARG A 40 -7.43 11.58 -2.18
C ARG A 40 -7.35 11.66 -0.67
N ASP A 41 -8.45 12.03 -0.05
CA ASP A 41 -8.57 11.99 1.40
C ASP A 41 -8.54 10.55 1.93
N LEU A 42 -8.07 10.40 3.16
CA LEU A 42 -8.08 9.11 3.86
C LEU A 42 -9.54 8.73 4.17
N PRO A 43 -10.05 7.60 3.66
CA PRO A 43 -11.44 7.19 3.86
C PRO A 43 -11.79 7.00 5.33
N TRP A 44 -13.02 7.37 5.72
CA TRP A 44 -13.48 7.30 7.09
C TRP A 44 -13.36 5.90 7.73
N PHE A 45 -13.43 4.84 6.94
CA PHE A 45 -13.30 3.49 7.47
C PHE A 45 -11.91 3.18 8.08
N TYR A 46 -10.86 3.98 7.79
CA TYR A 46 -9.59 3.88 8.51
C TYR A 46 -9.75 4.21 10.00
N TRP A 47 -10.68 5.09 10.35
CA TRP A 47 -10.97 5.49 11.71
C TRP A 47 -12.08 4.64 12.36
N SER A 48 -13.15 4.32 11.63
CA SER A 48 -14.26 3.53 12.13
C SER A 48 -13.96 2.04 12.24
N ALA A 49 -13.05 1.53 11.39
CA ALA A 49 -12.78 0.10 11.16
C ALA A 49 -13.98 -0.64 10.53
N GLU A 50 -14.88 0.09 9.87
CA GLU A 50 -16.05 -0.45 9.17
C GLU A 50 -15.78 -0.48 7.66
N ALA A 51 -15.23 -1.58 7.18
CA ALA A 51 -14.94 -1.80 5.77
C ALA A 51 -15.56 -3.12 5.30
N ASP A 52 -16.06 -3.14 4.06
CA ASP A 52 -16.61 -4.36 3.44
C ASP A 52 -15.51 -5.37 3.07
N MET A 53 -14.33 -4.88 2.76
CA MET A 53 -13.16 -5.73 2.51
C MET A 53 -12.70 -6.41 3.80
N ALA A 54 -12.86 -7.73 3.91
CA ALA A 54 -12.55 -8.48 5.14
C ALA A 54 -11.12 -8.28 5.63
N CYS A 55 -10.14 -8.18 4.73
CA CYS A 55 -8.74 -7.91 5.09
C CYS A 55 -8.55 -6.51 5.69
N MET A 56 -9.19 -5.48 5.12
CA MET A 56 -9.17 -4.13 5.67
C MET A 56 -9.84 -4.08 7.03
N LYS A 57 -11.06 -4.63 7.12
CA LYS A 57 -11.82 -4.69 8.38
C LYS A 57 -11.02 -5.34 9.49
N ALA A 58 -10.46 -6.53 9.25
CA ALA A 58 -9.68 -7.25 10.26
C ALA A 58 -8.43 -6.47 10.70
N ALA A 59 -7.66 -5.91 9.75
CA ALA A 59 -6.46 -5.13 10.08
C ALA A 59 -6.79 -3.83 10.85
N LEU A 60 -7.87 -3.15 10.48
CA LEU A 60 -8.31 -1.90 11.13
C LEU A 60 -8.93 -2.16 12.51
N GLN A 61 -9.72 -3.22 12.65
CA GLN A 61 -10.28 -3.60 13.96
C GLN A 61 -9.17 -3.99 14.94
N GLN A 62 -8.16 -4.76 14.49
CA GLN A 62 -6.99 -5.07 15.31
C GLN A 62 -6.23 -3.80 15.68
N THR A 63 -5.99 -2.91 14.74
CA THR A 63 -5.34 -1.61 15.01
C THR A 63 -6.08 -0.82 16.08
N LYS A 64 -7.41 -0.73 15.97
CA LYS A 64 -8.27 -0.01 16.93
C LYS A 64 -8.25 -0.64 18.33
N ALA A 65 -8.23 -1.96 18.41
CA ALA A 65 -8.27 -2.68 19.68
C ALA A 65 -6.92 -2.72 20.39
N GLU A 66 -5.82 -2.90 19.64
CA GLU A 66 -4.50 -3.22 20.18
C GLU A 66 -3.48 -2.08 20.00
N ALA A 67 -3.84 -1.00 19.30
CA ALA A 67 -2.89 0.02 18.81
C ALA A 67 -1.69 -0.61 18.07
N TYR A 68 -1.94 -1.75 17.44
CA TYR A 68 -0.93 -2.56 16.77
C TYR A 68 -1.51 -3.37 15.60
N ALA A 69 -0.75 -3.46 14.52
CA ALA A 69 -0.94 -4.44 13.46
C ALA A 69 0.43 -4.97 13.02
N HIS A 70 0.47 -6.22 12.57
CA HIS A 70 1.70 -6.81 12.05
C HIS A 70 2.21 -6.02 10.83
N HIS A 71 3.53 -5.94 10.64
CA HIS A 71 4.13 -5.18 9.54
C HIS A 71 3.51 -5.51 8.16
N ILE A 72 3.22 -6.79 7.89
CA ILE A 72 2.58 -7.19 6.62
C ILE A 72 1.16 -6.64 6.49
N GLN A 73 0.39 -6.55 7.57
CA GLN A 73 -0.93 -5.91 7.54
C GLN A 73 -0.80 -4.41 7.25
N ARG A 74 0.16 -3.74 7.88
CA ARG A 74 0.43 -2.31 7.64
C ARG A 74 0.87 -2.06 6.19
N LEU A 75 1.83 -2.84 5.69
CA LEU A 75 2.39 -2.62 4.35
C LEU A 75 1.47 -3.12 3.25
N MET A 76 0.98 -4.38 3.36
CA MET A 76 0.34 -5.07 2.23
C MET A 76 -1.18 -5.10 2.29
N VAL A 77 -1.79 -4.57 3.34
CA VAL A 77 -3.24 -4.41 3.44
C VAL A 77 -3.58 -2.93 3.50
N THR A 78 -3.42 -2.27 4.65
CA THR A 78 -3.81 -0.86 4.81
C THR A 78 -2.95 0.07 3.95
N GLY A 79 -1.63 -0.05 3.98
CA GLY A 79 -0.72 0.76 3.16
C GLY A 79 -0.88 0.50 1.66
N ASN A 80 -1.04 -0.76 1.26
CA ASN A 80 -1.26 -1.12 -0.14
C ASN A 80 -2.60 -0.55 -0.65
N PHE A 81 -3.67 -0.61 0.15
CA PHE A 81 -4.93 0.02 -0.22
C PHE A 81 -4.76 1.52 -0.47
N ALA A 82 -4.13 2.24 0.47
CA ALA A 82 -3.89 3.67 0.36
C ALA A 82 -3.10 4.02 -0.91
N LEU A 83 -2.01 3.27 -1.18
CA LEU A 83 -1.19 3.43 -2.38
C LEU A 83 -2.03 3.23 -3.67
N LEU A 84 -2.79 2.14 -3.73
CA LEU A 84 -3.59 1.82 -4.91
C LEU A 84 -4.74 2.80 -5.13
N ALA A 85 -5.38 3.24 -4.07
CA ALA A 85 -6.46 4.23 -4.12
C ALA A 85 -5.95 5.64 -4.44
N GLY A 86 -4.66 5.92 -4.26
CA GLY A 86 -4.08 7.24 -4.46
C GLY A 86 -4.42 8.21 -3.34
N ILE A 87 -4.40 7.72 -2.10
CA ILE A 87 -4.60 8.53 -0.91
C ILE A 87 -3.36 9.38 -0.66
N ASP A 88 -3.55 10.61 -0.18
CA ASP A 88 -2.47 11.52 0.18
C ASP A 88 -1.52 10.84 1.19
N PRO A 89 -0.23 10.67 0.85
CA PRO A 89 0.73 9.99 1.71
C PRO A 89 0.92 10.68 3.06
N HIS A 90 0.69 12.00 3.15
CA HIS A 90 0.75 12.74 4.41
C HIS A 90 -0.38 12.31 5.36
N GLN A 91 -1.62 12.17 4.86
CA GLN A 91 -2.73 11.68 5.67
C GLN A 91 -2.51 10.24 6.13
N VAL A 92 -1.91 9.40 5.30
CA VAL A 92 -1.53 8.02 5.69
C VAL A 92 -0.47 8.03 6.79
N HIS A 93 0.54 8.89 6.67
CA HIS A 93 1.58 9.08 7.68
C HIS A 93 0.98 9.54 9.02
N GLU A 94 0.18 10.59 9.02
CA GLU A 94 -0.48 11.11 10.23
C GLU A 94 -1.37 10.05 10.89
N TRP A 95 -2.10 9.27 10.10
CA TRP A 95 -2.92 8.18 10.62
C TRP A 95 -2.07 7.10 11.29
N TYR A 96 -0.98 6.64 10.63
CA TYR A 96 -0.09 5.63 11.22
C TYR A 96 0.56 6.11 12.51
N LEU A 97 1.03 7.35 12.51
CA LEU A 97 1.63 7.96 13.70
C LEU A 97 0.65 8.06 14.86
N SER A 98 -0.64 8.28 14.56
CA SER A 98 -1.69 8.45 15.57
C SER A 98 -2.19 7.13 16.15
N VAL A 99 -2.23 6.04 15.39
CA VAL A 99 -2.93 4.80 15.80
C VAL A 99 -2.01 3.69 16.30
N TYR A 100 -0.73 3.71 15.97
CA TYR A 100 0.20 2.66 16.38
C TYR A 100 1.06 3.07 17.56
N ALA A 101 1.02 2.30 18.63
CA ALA A 101 1.79 2.56 19.85
C ALA A 101 3.32 2.52 19.64
N ASP A 102 3.80 1.85 18.61
CA ASP A 102 5.21 1.73 18.23
C ASP A 102 5.65 2.69 17.12
N ALA A 103 4.78 3.63 16.72
CA ALA A 103 5.06 4.59 15.66
C ALA A 103 5.80 5.81 16.19
N TYR A 104 7.13 5.71 16.21
CA TYR A 104 8.00 6.87 16.37
C TYR A 104 8.27 7.49 15.00
N GLU A 105 8.13 8.81 14.87
CA GLU A 105 8.21 9.50 13.58
C GLU A 105 9.46 9.15 12.76
N TRP A 106 10.63 9.07 13.39
CA TRP A 106 11.88 8.76 12.68
C TRP A 106 11.89 7.36 12.01
N VAL A 107 11.14 6.40 12.54
CA VAL A 107 11.02 5.06 11.95
C VAL A 107 9.75 4.92 11.11
N GLU A 108 8.65 5.55 11.56
CA GLU A 108 7.36 5.46 10.88
C GLU A 108 7.39 6.21 9.53
N ALA A 109 7.83 7.48 9.53
CA ALA A 109 7.75 8.33 8.36
C ALA A 109 8.47 7.76 7.12
N PRO A 110 9.72 7.29 7.17
CA PRO A 110 10.34 6.67 6.00
C PRO A 110 9.67 5.35 5.60
N ASN A 111 9.18 4.56 6.56
CA ASN A 111 8.45 3.34 6.26
C ASN A 111 7.09 3.61 5.61
N THR A 112 6.42 4.70 5.95
CA THR A 112 5.14 5.07 5.34
C THR A 112 5.35 5.86 4.04
N ILE A 113 6.01 7.01 4.10
CA ILE A 113 6.24 7.87 2.93
C ILE A 113 7.07 7.15 1.86
N GLY A 114 8.21 6.55 2.24
CA GLY A 114 9.13 5.93 1.30
C GLY A 114 8.74 4.52 0.89
N MET A 115 8.53 3.61 1.84
CA MET A 115 8.30 2.20 1.52
C MET A 115 6.85 1.91 1.16
N SER A 116 5.91 2.31 1.99
CA SER A 116 4.49 1.99 1.80
C SER A 116 3.87 2.75 0.65
N GLN A 117 4.03 4.07 0.63
CA GLN A 117 3.40 4.97 -0.34
C GLN A 117 4.28 5.28 -1.56
N PHE A 118 5.57 4.90 -1.53
CA PHE A 118 6.51 5.22 -2.61
C PHE A 118 6.54 6.72 -2.97
N ALA A 119 6.23 7.55 -1.99
CA ALA A 119 6.04 8.98 -2.18
C ALA A 119 7.37 9.75 -2.31
N ASP A 120 8.49 9.14 -1.91
CA ASP A 120 9.84 9.71 -2.03
C ASP A 120 10.50 9.46 -3.41
N GLY A 121 9.75 8.89 -4.36
CA GLY A 121 10.23 8.64 -5.71
C GLY A 121 11.24 7.49 -5.82
N GLY A 122 11.32 6.64 -4.80
CA GLY A 122 12.20 5.47 -4.80
C GLY A 122 13.53 5.70 -4.10
N LEU A 123 13.62 6.71 -3.25
CA LEU A 123 14.80 6.91 -2.40
C LEU A 123 14.99 5.77 -1.41
N LEU A 124 13.92 5.38 -0.71
CA LEU A 124 13.94 4.31 0.26
C LEU A 124 13.71 2.93 -0.38
N ALA A 125 12.64 2.80 -1.15
CA ALA A 125 12.21 1.54 -1.76
C ALA A 125 12.52 1.52 -3.25
N SER A 126 13.12 0.44 -3.75
CA SER A 126 13.50 0.31 -5.17
C SER A 126 12.31 0.12 -6.13
N LYS A 127 11.10 -0.10 -5.61
CA LYS A 127 9.84 -0.20 -6.35
C LYS A 127 8.66 0.03 -5.41
N PRO A 128 7.48 0.44 -5.90
CA PRO A 128 6.26 0.45 -5.09
C PRO A 128 5.87 -0.98 -4.66
N TYR A 129 5.37 -1.10 -3.44
CA TYR A 129 4.85 -2.38 -2.88
C TYR A 129 3.38 -2.58 -3.26
N ALA A 130 3.04 -2.25 -4.51
CA ALA A 130 1.71 -2.47 -5.06
C ALA A 130 1.43 -3.96 -5.28
N ALA A 131 0.28 -4.43 -4.81
CA ALA A 131 -0.15 -5.82 -4.95
C ALA A 131 -1.68 -5.93 -5.10
N SER A 132 -2.13 -6.90 -5.91
CA SER A 132 -3.55 -7.22 -6.06
C SER A 132 -4.06 -8.12 -4.92
N GLY A 133 -5.36 -8.35 -4.87
CA GLY A 133 -5.99 -9.26 -3.91
C GLY A 133 -5.43 -10.69 -3.92
N ALA A 134 -4.85 -11.13 -5.04
CA ALA A 134 -4.21 -12.44 -5.13
C ALA A 134 -3.01 -12.59 -4.15
N TYR A 135 -2.29 -11.50 -3.86
CA TYR A 135 -1.24 -11.53 -2.84
C TYR A 135 -1.84 -11.73 -1.46
N ILE A 136 -2.87 -10.97 -1.10
CA ILE A 136 -3.55 -11.07 0.20
C ILE A 136 -4.12 -12.47 0.40
N ASN A 137 -4.79 -13.02 -0.63
CA ASN A 137 -5.35 -14.38 -0.59
C ASN A 137 -4.30 -15.48 -0.38
N ARG A 138 -3.08 -15.28 -0.87
CA ARG A 138 -1.99 -16.24 -0.68
C ARG A 138 -1.37 -16.16 0.71
N MET A 139 -1.37 -14.97 1.32
CA MET A 139 -0.67 -14.68 2.58
C MET A 139 -1.58 -14.73 3.80
N SER A 140 -2.89 -14.91 3.62
CA SER A 140 -3.88 -14.88 4.69
C SER A 140 -5.13 -15.68 4.33
N ASP A 141 -6.02 -15.85 5.28
CA ASP A 141 -7.33 -16.49 5.15
C ASP A 141 -8.50 -15.50 4.99
N TYR A 142 -8.24 -14.20 4.98
CA TYR A 142 -9.26 -13.15 4.92
C TYR A 142 -10.24 -13.30 3.76
N CYS A 143 -9.75 -13.73 2.59
CA CYS A 143 -10.58 -13.82 1.39
C CYS A 143 -11.66 -14.89 1.47
N GLY A 144 -11.50 -15.90 2.35
CA GLY A 144 -12.48 -16.97 2.51
C GLY A 144 -13.84 -16.51 3.08
N GLY A 145 -13.86 -15.41 3.84
CA GLY A 145 -15.07 -14.83 4.42
C GLY A 145 -15.41 -13.43 3.87
N CYS A 146 -14.78 -13.01 2.78
CA CYS A 146 -14.98 -11.69 2.21
C CYS A 146 -16.25 -11.63 1.34
N VAL A 147 -16.92 -10.47 1.32
CA VAL A 147 -18.06 -10.23 0.40
C VAL A 147 -17.61 -10.12 -1.05
N TYR A 148 -16.33 -9.82 -1.27
CA TYR A 148 -15.74 -9.72 -2.61
C TYR A 148 -15.05 -11.02 -3.01
N ASP A 149 -15.20 -11.38 -4.28
CA ASP A 149 -14.50 -12.54 -4.87
C ASP A 149 -13.11 -12.13 -5.39
N VAL A 150 -12.08 -12.65 -4.74
CA VAL A 150 -10.68 -12.41 -5.14
C VAL A 150 -10.32 -13.01 -6.51
N LYS A 151 -11.08 -13.99 -7.01
CA LYS A 151 -10.87 -14.61 -8.34
C LYS A 151 -11.56 -13.82 -9.45
N ALA A 152 -12.64 -13.11 -9.12
CA ALA A 152 -13.32 -12.25 -10.09
C ALA A 152 -12.40 -11.11 -10.51
N LYS A 153 -12.38 -10.84 -11.80
CA LYS A 153 -11.48 -9.84 -12.39
C LYS A 153 -12.15 -8.49 -12.61
N GLN A 154 -13.47 -8.44 -12.56
CA GLN A 154 -14.29 -7.26 -12.87
C GLN A 154 -15.69 -7.38 -12.27
N GLY A 155 -16.38 -6.24 -12.24
CA GLY A 155 -17.75 -6.12 -11.75
C GLY A 155 -17.85 -5.90 -10.25
N ALA A 156 -19.06 -5.64 -9.77
CA ALA A 156 -19.35 -5.20 -8.41
C ALA A 156 -18.91 -6.18 -7.30
N THR A 157 -18.79 -7.46 -7.61
CA THR A 157 -18.33 -8.47 -6.66
C THR A 157 -16.83 -8.74 -6.72
N ALA A 158 -16.11 -8.16 -7.68
CA ALA A 158 -14.67 -8.34 -7.79
C ALA A 158 -13.94 -7.65 -6.65
N CYS A 159 -12.85 -8.28 -6.17
CA CYS A 159 -12.02 -7.69 -5.13
C CYS A 159 -11.45 -6.33 -5.56
N PRO A 160 -11.71 -5.24 -4.80
CA PRO A 160 -11.22 -3.90 -5.14
C PRO A 160 -9.71 -3.83 -5.40
N PHE A 161 -8.90 -4.56 -4.63
CA PHE A 161 -7.46 -4.64 -4.87
C PHE A 161 -7.07 -5.11 -6.27
N ASN A 162 -7.93 -5.88 -6.97
CA ASN A 162 -7.60 -6.40 -8.29
C ASN A 162 -7.65 -5.29 -9.36
N TYR A 163 -8.74 -4.54 -9.43
CA TYR A 163 -8.86 -3.47 -10.43
C TYR A 163 -8.07 -2.21 -10.02
N LEU A 164 -8.02 -1.86 -8.73
CA LEU A 164 -7.21 -0.75 -8.22
C LEU A 164 -5.71 -0.95 -8.51
N TYR A 165 -5.20 -2.19 -8.44
CA TYR A 165 -3.82 -2.50 -8.80
C TYR A 165 -3.48 -2.13 -10.26
N TRP A 166 -4.34 -2.52 -11.20
CA TRP A 166 -4.12 -2.22 -12.61
C TRP A 166 -4.37 -0.75 -12.94
N ASP A 167 -5.36 -0.13 -12.29
CA ASP A 167 -5.61 1.30 -12.39
C ASP A 167 -4.42 2.11 -11.85
N PHE A 168 -3.85 1.74 -10.71
CA PHE A 168 -2.65 2.34 -10.15
C PHE A 168 -1.49 2.32 -11.16
N LEU A 169 -1.23 1.19 -11.80
CA LEU A 169 -0.20 1.08 -12.82
C LEU A 169 -0.51 1.96 -14.05
N THR A 170 -1.77 2.02 -14.45
CA THR A 170 -2.20 2.85 -15.59
C THR A 170 -1.99 4.33 -15.30
N ARG A 171 -2.48 4.82 -14.16
CA ARG A 171 -2.34 6.23 -13.75
C ARG A 171 -0.88 6.68 -13.59
N ASN A 172 -0.05 5.81 -13.07
CA ASN A 172 1.34 6.12 -12.76
C ASN A 172 2.33 5.69 -13.87
N ARG A 173 1.85 5.35 -15.07
CA ARG A 173 2.69 4.84 -16.16
C ARG A 173 3.86 5.75 -16.49
N ALA A 174 3.62 7.04 -16.62
CA ALA A 174 4.65 8.01 -16.97
C ALA A 174 5.81 8.03 -15.97
N LYS A 175 5.52 7.82 -14.68
CA LYS A 175 6.49 7.85 -13.57
C LYS A 175 7.17 6.50 -13.34
N LEU A 176 6.45 5.39 -13.55
CA LEU A 176 6.89 4.07 -13.10
C LEU A 176 7.30 3.10 -14.21
N SER A 177 6.95 3.33 -15.47
CA SER A 177 7.20 2.36 -16.57
C SER A 177 8.69 2.06 -16.80
N ASN A 178 9.56 3.01 -16.48
CA ASN A 178 11.02 2.84 -16.61
C ASN A 178 11.66 2.08 -15.44
N ASN A 179 10.91 1.73 -14.40
CA ASN A 179 11.44 0.96 -13.28
C ASN A 179 11.56 -0.53 -13.69
N PRO A 180 12.79 -1.10 -13.73
CA PRO A 180 13.01 -2.45 -14.24
C PRO A 180 12.33 -3.53 -13.38
N ARG A 181 12.07 -3.25 -12.10
CA ARG A 181 11.46 -4.22 -11.17
C ARG A 181 9.95 -4.38 -11.38
N ILE A 182 9.29 -3.41 -12.01
CA ILE A 182 7.85 -3.47 -12.32
C ILE A 182 7.57 -3.50 -13.84
N ALA A 183 8.58 -3.40 -14.68
CA ALA A 183 8.46 -3.52 -16.13
C ALA A 183 7.71 -4.79 -16.59
N PRO A 184 7.84 -5.98 -15.95
CA PRO A 184 7.02 -7.14 -16.30
C PRO A 184 5.52 -6.89 -16.16
N MET A 185 5.11 -6.08 -15.19
CA MET A 185 3.69 -5.74 -14.97
C MET A 185 3.16 -4.85 -16.08
N TYR A 186 3.96 -3.88 -16.52
CA TYR A 186 3.61 -3.05 -17.69
C TYR A 186 3.49 -3.85 -18.96
N ARG A 187 4.39 -4.83 -19.21
CA ARG A 187 4.23 -5.76 -20.34
C ARG A 187 2.93 -6.57 -20.27
N THR A 188 2.47 -6.91 -19.06
CA THR A 188 1.18 -7.58 -18.91
C THR A 188 0.01 -6.64 -19.18
N LEU A 189 0.08 -5.41 -18.68
CA LEU A 189 -0.91 -4.36 -18.92
C LEU A 189 -1.04 -4.05 -20.44
N ASP A 190 0.08 -4.01 -21.15
CA ASP A 190 0.13 -3.74 -22.59
C ASP A 190 -0.50 -4.85 -23.45
N ARG A 191 -0.54 -6.08 -22.93
CA ARG A 191 -1.20 -7.21 -23.61
C ARG A 191 -2.70 -7.28 -23.35
N MET A 192 -3.24 -6.47 -22.45
CA MET A 192 -4.68 -6.41 -22.21
C MET A 192 -5.37 -5.68 -23.38
N SER A 193 -6.57 -6.14 -23.74
CA SER A 193 -7.38 -5.43 -24.73
C SER A 193 -7.81 -4.05 -24.21
N ASP A 194 -8.17 -3.16 -25.13
CA ASP A 194 -8.66 -1.82 -24.79
C ASP A 194 -9.94 -1.89 -23.96
N GLU A 195 -10.84 -2.84 -24.29
CA GLU A 195 -12.07 -3.08 -23.54
C GLU A 195 -11.76 -3.45 -22.10
N ARG A 196 -10.76 -4.36 -21.90
CA ARG A 196 -10.37 -4.80 -20.56
C ARG A 196 -9.76 -3.64 -19.74
N ARG A 197 -8.95 -2.80 -20.34
CA ARG A 197 -8.39 -1.61 -19.67
C ARG A 197 -9.48 -0.61 -19.31
N ALA A 198 -10.45 -0.38 -20.21
CA ALA A 198 -11.59 0.49 -19.95
C ALA A 198 -12.48 -0.02 -18.81
N GLU A 199 -12.71 -1.34 -18.72
CA GLU A 199 -13.44 -1.95 -17.61
C GLU A 199 -12.73 -1.73 -16.27
N ILE A 200 -11.42 -1.98 -16.21
CA ILE A 200 -10.60 -1.76 -15.00
C ILE A 200 -10.72 -0.32 -14.52
N THR A 201 -10.57 0.65 -15.42
CA THR A 201 -10.67 2.07 -15.08
C THR A 201 -12.06 2.42 -14.57
N ARG A 202 -13.11 1.90 -15.21
CA ARG A 202 -14.50 2.12 -14.79
C ARG A 202 -14.79 1.52 -13.41
N ASP A 203 -14.40 0.26 -13.17
CA ASP A 203 -14.62 -0.41 -11.90
C ASP A 203 -13.86 0.32 -10.77
N ALA A 204 -12.62 0.73 -11.04
CA ALA A 204 -11.81 1.52 -10.10
C ALA A 204 -12.46 2.88 -9.79
N ALA A 205 -12.90 3.62 -10.82
CA ALA A 205 -13.55 4.92 -10.63
C ALA A 205 -14.83 4.79 -9.81
N THR A 206 -15.71 3.83 -10.18
CA THR A 206 -16.96 3.58 -9.46
C THR A 206 -16.71 3.27 -7.99
N PHE A 207 -15.73 2.41 -7.69
CA PHE A 207 -15.40 2.07 -6.31
C PHE A 207 -14.83 3.28 -5.55
N LEU A 208 -13.92 4.03 -6.17
CA LEU A 208 -13.29 5.20 -5.54
C LEU A 208 -14.27 6.36 -5.27
N GLU A 209 -15.40 6.42 -5.97
CA GLU A 209 -16.50 7.37 -5.71
C GLU A 209 -17.31 6.99 -4.46
N THR A 210 -17.19 5.75 -3.95
CA THR A 210 -17.87 5.30 -2.74
C THR A 210 -17.08 5.54 -1.46
N LEU A 211 -15.83 5.99 -1.57
CA LEU A 211 -14.95 6.25 -0.42
C LEU A 211 -15.19 7.61 0.18
#